data_232eb2ed0c193eecb5b9ba96eeb6bf7f
#
_entry.id   232eb2ed0c193eecb5b9ba96eeb6bf7f
#
_cell.length_a   1.000
_cell.length_b   1.000
_cell.length_c   1.000
_cell.angle_alpha   90.00
_cell.angle_beta   90.00
_cell.angle_gamma   90.00
#
_symmetry.space_group_name_H-M   'P 1'
#
loop_
_entity.id
_entity.type
_entity.pdbx_description
1 polymer ?
#
loop_
_entity_poly.entity_id
_entity_poly.type
_entity_poly.pdbx_seq_one_letter_code
_entity_poly.pdbx_strand_id
1 'polypeptide(L)'
;MQPKTRTKMDQKSFEILKRTIRNIAVPIREKAHNPKYKTVLPEFVAIKLTNRCNLRCKHCYQWNESGYHHHMDTAEQNLDIDIKIIKQLLDDTKALQSRLYLWGGEPMFHHRFAEILDLLKEDARETTICTNGLLTEKFIDSINEISENLELLIALEGFEADHDLIRGKGSFKKTMETIDLLLEMREKGLFKGRISVHSVINNANIYYLYDLMESFEAKGIDLVLLTFPWYISNETSVKMDDYFSDHFDWLRPLDEHQRNSWHAFKYKIDTKHLDPLMEQLNKMNERIWETRLRYQPGLEFDEIKAFVTGDEMTSRCATDCLALATRIDVTPNGNISACKFFSEFSVGNLHEQSLTEIWNSEAYDKIRETINSGGLTPACSKCNVLYLHGVSSLKHI
;
A
#
# COMPACT_ATOMS: atom_id res chain seq x y z
N MET A 1 -16.11 6.53 -9.55
CA MET A 1 -16.72 7.10 -8.33
C MET A 1 -15.67 7.80 -7.50
N GLN A 2 -15.86 9.08 -7.15
CA GLN A 2 -14.90 9.80 -6.30
C GLN A 2 -15.66 10.61 -5.23
N PRO A 3 -15.24 10.53 -3.98
CA PRO A 3 -15.81 11.33 -2.91
C PRO A 3 -15.44 12.80 -3.10
N LYS A 4 -16.31 13.70 -2.65
CA LYS A 4 -16.10 15.14 -2.72
C LYS A 4 -15.41 15.59 -1.42
N THR A 5 -14.27 16.26 -1.56
CA THR A 5 -13.54 16.80 -0.40
C THR A 5 -13.23 18.27 -0.61
N ARG A 6 -13.45 19.09 0.40
CA ARG A 6 -13.02 20.48 0.41
C ARG A 6 -11.51 20.54 0.62
N THR A 7 -10.77 20.73 -0.46
CA THR A 7 -9.30 20.78 -0.40
C THR A 7 -8.85 22.23 -0.23
N LYS A 8 -8.13 22.53 0.86
CA LYS A 8 -7.35 23.77 0.98
C LYS A 8 -6.04 23.56 0.22
N MET A 9 -5.84 24.35 -0.83
CA MET A 9 -4.64 24.26 -1.68
C MET A 9 -3.66 25.33 -1.22
N ASP A 10 -2.70 24.97 -0.37
CA ASP A 10 -1.52 25.79 -0.10
C ASP A 10 -0.41 25.55 -1.13
N GLN A 11 0.66 26.33 -1.08
CA GLN A 11 1.78 26.23 -2.00
C GLN A 11 2.45 24.84 -1.98
N LYS A 12 2.63 24.25 -0.80
CA LYS A 12 3.22 22.90 -0.65
C LYS A 12 2.33 21.83 -1.30
N SER A 13 1.03 21.88 -1.05
CA SER A 13 0.04 20.97 -1.65
C SER A 13 -0.01 21.11 -3.17
N PHE A 14 0.12 22.34 -3.70
CA PHE A 14 0.15 22.59 -5.14
C PHE A 14 1.38 21.99 -5.82
N GLU A 15 2.58 22.16 -5.22
CA GLU A 15 3.80 21.56 -5.74
C GLU A 15 3.77 20.02 -5.69
N ILE A 16 3.21 19.45 -4.62
CA ILE A 16 2.98 17.99 -4.53
C ILE A 16 2.03 17.52 -5.64
N LEU A 17 0.95 18.25 -5.90
CA LEU A 17 0.00 17.92 -6.98
C LEU A 17 0.68 17.97 -8.36
N LYS A 18 1.43 19.04 -8.66
CA LYS A 18 2.19 19.16 -9.93
C LYS A 18 3.18 18.01 -10.11
N ARG A 19 3.94 17.68 -9.07
CA ARG A 19 4.87 16.56 -9.07
C ARG A 19 4.11 15.23 -9.33
N THR A 20 2.98 15.02 -8.65
CA THR A 20 2.15 13.82 -8.81
C THR A 20 1.63 13.68 -10.25
N ILE A 21 1.08 14.75 -10.81
CA ILE A 21 0.58 14.75 -12.20
C ILE A 21 1.72 14.45 -13.18
N ARG A 22 2.88 15.07 -13.03
CA ARG A 22 4.04 14.80 -13.87
C ARG A 22 4.50 13.35 -13.79
N ASN A 23 4.55 12.80 -12.57
CA ASN A 23 4.99 11.41 -12.31
C ASN A 23 4.00 10.35 -12.82
N ILE A 24 2.80 10.76 -13.20
CA ILE A 24 1.82 9.92 -13.88
C ILE A 24 1.88 10.14 -15.39
N ALA A 25 1.78 11.39 -15.83
CA ALA A 25 1.64 11.74 -17.25
C ALA A 25 2.88 11.39 -18.08
N VAL A 26 4.08 11.62 -17.53
CA VAL A 26 5.32 11.32 -18.25
C VAL A 26 5.49 9.81 -18.48
N PRO A 27 5.41 8.94 -17.47
CA PRO A 27 5.49 7.49 -17.69
C PRO A 27 4.42 6.96 -18.64
N ILE A 28 3.18 7.44 -18.58
CA ILE A 28 2.11 7.03 -19.51
C ILE A 28 2.52 7.33 -20.96
N ARG A 29 2.97 8.55 -21.22
CA ARG A 29 3.37 8.98 -22.56
C ARG A 29 4.58 8.22 -23.08
N GLU A 30 5.63 8.10 -22.26
CA GLU A 30 6.89 7.47 -22.68
C GLU A 30 6.71 5.94 -22.87
N LYS A 31 5.91 5.28 -22.05
CA LYS A 31 5.61 3.85 -22.19
C LYS A 31 4.83 3.53 -23.47
N ALA A 32 4.03 4.44 -24.00
CA ALA A 32 3.36 4.25 -25.28
C ALA A 32 4.36 4.00 -26.44
N HIS A 33 5.58 4.48 -26.30
CA HIS A 33 6.64 4.33 -27.30
C HIS A 33 7.73 3.34 -26.89
N ASN A 34 7.89 3.08 -25.59
CA ASN A 34 8.90 2.19 -25.04
C ASN A 34 8.33 1.38 -23.85
N PRO A 35 7.93 0.13 -24.03
CA PRO A 35 7.42 -0.72 -22.95
C PRO A 35 8.39 -0.91 -21.78
N LYS A 36 9.70 -0.78 -22.03
CA LYS A 36 10.76 -0.86 -21.01
C LYS A 36 11.01 0.48 -20.29
N TYR A 37 10.25 1.53 -20.63
CA TYR A 37 10.45 2.83 -20.02
C TYR A 37 10.44 2.76 -18.49
N LYS A 38 11.39 3.44 -17.89
CA LYS A 38 11.51 3.67 -16.46
C LYS A 38 12.11 5.04 -16.17
N THR A 39 11.83 5.58 -15.01
CA THR A 39 12.51 6.79 -14.52
C THR A 39 13.99 6.49 -14.22
N VAL A 40 14.82 7.52 -14.19
CA VAL A 40 16.27 7.37 -13.94
C VAL A 40 16.55 6.66 -12.62
N LEU A 41 15.76 6.99 -11.59
CA LEU A 41 15.70 6.33 -10.29
C LEU A 41 14.22 6.09 -9.93
N PRO A 42 13.91 5.12 -9.08
CA PRO A 42 12.53 4.94 -8.62
C PRO A 42 12.05 6.18 -7.85
N GLU A 43 10.91 6.72 -8.25
CA GLU A 43 10.23 7.86 -7.59
C GLU A 43 9.68 7.48 -6.22
N PHE A 44 9.40 6.20 -6.04
CA PHE A 44 8.77 5.65 -4.87
C PHE A 44 9.49 4.37 -4.40
N VAL A 45 9.93 4.36 -3.16
CA VAL A 45 10.61 3.24 -2.53
C VAL A 45 9.75 2.72 -1.38
N ALA A 46 9.16 1.55 -1.56
CA ALA A 46 8.44 0.87 -0.51
C ALA A 46 9.35 -0.16 0.18
N ILE A 47 9.43 -0.09 1.48
CA ILE A 47 10.30 -0.98 2.28
C ILE A 47 9.43 -1.74 3.27
N LYS A 48 9.38 -3.06 3.11
CA LYS A 48 8.84 -3.96 4.11
C LYS A 48 9.89 -4.15 5.20
N LEU A 49 9.76 -3.44 6.32
CA LEU A 49 10.78 -3.41 7.36
C LEU A 49 10.94 -4.74 8.10
N THR A 50 9.84 -5.48 8.25
CA THR A 50 9.82 -6.73 9.01
C THR A 50 8.67 -7.62 8.57
N ASN A 51 8.85 -8.93 8.71
CA ASN A 51 7.76 -9.90 8.58
C ASN A 51 6.95 -10.03 9.88
N ARG A 52 7.53 -9.62 11.02
CA ARG A 52 6.90 -9.73 12.34
C ARG A 52 5.74 -8.76 12.50
N CYS A 53 4.70 -9.19 13.21
CA CYS A 53 3.58 -8.35 13.59
C CYS A 53 3.05 -8.78 14.97
N ASN A 54 2.62 -7.82 15.76
CA ASN A 54 2.00 -8.04 17.07
C ASN A 54 0.48 -8.29 16.98
N LEU A 55 -0.11 -8.28 15.77
CA LEU A 55 -1.51 -8.59 15.52
C LEU A 55 -1.68 -9.72 14.52
N ARG A 56 -2.89 -10.32 14.49
CA ARG A 56 -3.30 -11.38 13.56
C ARG A 56 -4.67 -11.03 12.93
N CYS A 57 -4.68 -9.92 12.18
CA CYS A 57 -5.92 -9.37 11.61
C CYS A 57 -6.56 -10.34 10.60
N LYS A 58 -7.87 -10.52 10.67
CA LYS A 58 -8.62 -11.50 9.86
C LYS A 58 -8.54 -11.26 8.35
N HIS A 59 -8.38 -10.02 7.92
CA HIS A 59 -8.25 -9.65 6.49
C HIS A 59 -6.80 -9.58 5.99
N CYS A 60 -5.81 -9.82 6.86
CA CYS A 60 -4.39 -9.67 6.51
C CYS A 60 -3.90 -10.82 5.64
N TYR A 61 -3.58 -10.55 4.37
CA TYR A 61 -3.04 -11.56 3.46
C TYR A 61 -1.66 -12.11 3.86
N GLN A 62 -1.01 -11.51 4.86
CA GLN A 62 0.25 -12.02 5.42
C GLN A 62 0.02 -13.05 6.52
N TRP A 63 -0.90 -12.76 7.46
CA TRP A 63 -1.05 -13.48 8.74
C TRP A 63 -2.44 -14.02 9.04
N ASN A 64 -3.44 -13.86 8.16
CA ASN A 64 -4.73 -14.55 8.33
C ASN A 64 -4.58 -16.07 8.12
N GLU A 65 -5.65 -16.83 8.24
CA GLU A 65 -5.63 -18.30 8.09
C GLU A 65 -5.03 -18.78 6.76
N SER A 66 -5.18 -17.99 5.69
CA SER A 66 -4.63 -18.26 4.36
C SER A 66 -3.33 -17.48 4.09
N GLY A 67 -2.80 -16.77 5.09
CA GLY A 67 -1.68 -15.84 4.94
C GLY A 67 -0.40 -16.53 4.48
N TYR A 68 0.32 -15.91 3.55
CA TYR A 68 1.51 -16.52 2.98
C TYR A 68 2.67 -16.67 3.97
N HIS A 69 2.67 -15.95 5.10
CA HIS A 69 3.69 -16.13 6.14
C HIS A 69 3.64 -17.51 6.82
N HIS A 70 2.51 -18.21 6.76
CA HIS A 70 2.42 -19.57 7.31
C HIS A 70 3.25 -20.60 6.51
N HIS A 71 3.66 -20.27 5.30
CA HIS A 71 4.51 -21.11 4.45
C HIS A 71 6.00 -20.77 4.59
N MET A 72 6.34 -19.71 5.33
CA MET A 72 7.71 -19.33 5.66
C MET A 72 8.21 -20.13 6.85
N ASP A 73 9.51 -20.40 6.88
CA ASP A 73 10.15 -20.95 8.09
C ASP A 73 10.20 -19.90 9.22
N THR A 74 10.60 -20.34 10.42
CA THR A 74 10.63 -19.47 11.60
C THR A 74 11.64 -18.31 11.46
N ALA A 75 12.73 -18.51 10.74
CA ALA A 75 13.73 -17.45 10.53
C ALA A 75 13.18 -16.38 9.60
N GLU A 76 12.54 -16.79 8.50
CA GLU A 76 11.89 -15.87 7.56
C GLU A 76 10.72 -15.11 8.22
N GLN A 77 9.87 -15.79 9.03
CA GLN A 77 8.79 -15.14 9.77
C GLN A 77 9.28 -14.04 10.72
N ASN A 78 10.49 -14.18 11.25
CA ASN A 78 11.09 -13.24 12.19
C ASN A 78 12.09 -12.27 11.54
N LEU A 79 12.18 -12.24 10.22
CA LEU A 79 13.16 -11.45 9.51
C LEU A 79 12.84 -9.96 9.58
N ASP A 80 13.86 -9.19 9.94
CA ASP A 80 13.91 -7.73 9.86
C ASP A 80 14.90 -7.33 8.77
N ILE A 81 14.62 -6.28 8.02
CA ILE A 81 15.55 -5.77 7.01
C ILE A 81 16.83 -5.23 7.67
N ASP A 82 17.97 -5.44 7.04
CA ASP A 82 19.23 -4.86 7.51
C ASP A 82 19.19 -3.32 7.35
N ILE A 83 19.53 -2.62 8.41
CA ILE A 83 19.67 -1.16 8.43
C ILE A 83 20.62 -0.64 7.35
N LYS A 84 21.65 -1.40 7.01
CA LYS A 84 22.60 -1.03 5.95
C LYS A 84 21.90 -0.88 4.60
N ILE A 85 20.91 -1.75 4.30
CA ILE A 85 20.10 -1.65 3.09
C ILE A 85 19.26 -0.37 3.10
N ILE A 86 18.67 -0.02 4.25
CA ILE A 86 17.89 1.22 4.36
C ILE A 86 18.79 2.42 4.10
N LYS A 87 19.97 2.46 4.72
CA LYS A 87 20.95 3.54 4.50
C LYS A 87 21.38 3.62 3.03
N GLN A 88 21.72 2.48 2.42
CA GLN A 88 22.07 2.42 1.00
C GLN A 88 20.95 2.98 0.12
N LEU A 89 19.68 2.58 0.36
CA LEU A 89 18.53 3.07 -0.41
C LEU A 89 18.33 4.59 -0.26
N LEU A 90 18.55 5.13 0.94
CA LEU A 90 18.49 6.57 1.17
C LEU A 90 19.59 7.29 0.38
N ASP A 91 20.83 6.79 0.44
CA ASP A 91 21.98 7.37 -0.28
C ASP A 91 21.77 7.28 -1.81
N ASP A 92 21.38 6.11 -2.33
CA ASP A 92 21.20 5.87 -3.76
C ASP A 92 20.07 6.73 -4.38
N THR A 93 19.03 7.05 -3.57
CA THR A 93 17.88 7.83 -4.03
C THR A 93 17.88 9.29 -3.58
N LYS A 94 18.97 9.74 -2.97
CA LYS A 94 19.11 11.10 -2.40
C LYS A 94 18.90 12.21 -3.43
N ALA A 95 19.45 12.03 -4.63
CA ALA A 95 19.35 13.02 -5.70
C ALA A 95 17.90 13.30 -6.16
N LEU A 96 17.02 12.32 -6.07
CA LEU A 96 15.62 12.44 -6.45
C LEU A 96 14.72 12.73 -5.24
N GLN A 97 15.20 12.55 -4.02
CA GLN A 97 14.37 12.57 -2.80
C GLN A 97 13.15 11.66 -2.94
N SER A 98 13.40 10.39 -3.36
CA SER A 98 12.34 9.39 -3.58
C SER A 98 11.47 9.25 -2.34
N ARG A 99 10.15 9.19 -2.54
CA ARG A 99 9.20 9.02 -1.44
C ARG A 99 9.35 7.66 -0.81
N LEU A 100 9.28 7.60 0.50
CA LEU A 100 9.34 6.35 1.25
C LEU A 100 7.95 5.90 1.69
N TYR A 101 7.74 4.59 1.64
CA TYR A 101 6.60 3.93 2.23
C TYR A 101 7.08 2.78 3.10
N LEU A 102 7.08 3.00 4.40
CA LEU A 102 7.52 2.01 5.37
C LEU A 102 6.34 1.20 5.86
N TRP A 103 6.44 -0.11 5.69
CA TRP A 103 5.40 -1.05 6.05
C TRP A 103 6.02 -2.38 6.49
N GLY A 104 5.19 -3.41 6.72
CA GLY A 104 5.71 -4.73 7.08
C GLY A 104 4.59 -5.64 7.57
N GLY A 105 4.88 -6.49 8.53
CA GLY A 105 3.91 -6.97 9.48
C GLY A 105 3.45 -5.75 10.31
N GLU A 106 4.27 -5.34 11.28
CA GLU A 106 4.17 -4.03 11.93
C GLU A 106 5.54 -3.34 11.87
N PRO A 107 5.71 -2.22 11.14
CA PRO A 107 7.02 -1.59 10.95
C PRO A 107 7.70 -1.17 12.26
N MET A 108 6.94 -0.69 13.24
CA MET A 108 7.46 -0.29 14.56
C MET A 108 7.88 -1.50 15.42
N PHE A 109 7.62 -2.72 14.96
CA PHE A 109 8.08 -3.95 15.61
C PHE A 109 9.48 -4.38 15.16
N HIS A 110 10.09 -3.68 14.19
CA HIS A 110 11.48 -3.84 13.79
C HIS A 110 12.41 -3.56 14.99
N HIS A 111 13.37 -4.46 15.26
CA HIS A 111 14.18 -4.40 16.49
C HIS A 111 15.07 -3.13 16.58
N ARG A 112 15.41 -2.51 15.45
CA ARG A 112 16.19 -1.28 15.34
C ARG A 112 15.35 -0.11 14.79
N PHE A 113 14.05 -0.05 15.08
CA PHE A 113 13.17 0.98 14.50
C PHE A 113 13.59 2.41 14.90
N ALA A 114 14.14 2.61 16.11
CA ALA A 114 14.67 3.91 16.52
C ALA A 114 15.78 4.40 15.59
N GLU A 115 16.71 3.53 15.19
CA GLU A 115 17.78 3.88 14.26
C GLU A 115 17.26 4.21 12.85
N ILE A 116 16.15 3.60 12.44
CA ILE A 116 15.47 3.97 11.18
C ILE A 116 14.95 5.41 11.27
N LEU A 117 14.38 5.81 12.41
CA LEU A 117 13.93 7.18 12.62
C LEU A 117 15.11 8.16 12.62
N ASP A 118 16.27 7.79 13.20
CA ASP A 118 17.49 8.60 13.16
C ASP A 118 17.98 8.80 11.71
N LEU A 119 17.97 7.76 10.88
CA LEU A 119 18.30 7.89 9.45
C LEU A 119 17.34 8.83 8.71
N LEU A 120 16.04 8.77 9.03
CA LEU A 120 15.04 9.68 8.44
C LEU A 120 15.16 11.13 8.93
N LYS A 121 15.73 11.34 10.11
CA LYS A 121 16.07 12.66 10.63
C LYS A 121 17.25 13.27 9.85
N GLU A 122 18.25 12.45 9.52
CA GLU A 122 19.43 12.87 8.75
C GLU A 122 19.11 13.10 7.26
N ASP A 123 18.18 12.34 6.71
CA ASP A 123 17.71 12.43 5.32
C ASP A 123 16.19 12.66 5.26
N ALA A 124 15.80 13.92 5.49
CA ALA A 124 14.42 14.35 5.57
C ALA A 124 13.74 14.33 4.20
N ARG A 125 12.83 13.36 3.99
CA ARG A 125 12.04 13.22 2.74
C ARG A 125 10.60 12.78 3.04
N GLU A 126 9.71 12.96 2.09
CA GLU A 126 8.32 12.51 2.22
C GLU A 126 8.27 11.02 2.58
N THR A 127 7.81 10.71 3.78
CA THR A 127 7.75 9.35 4.32
C THR A 127 6.35 9.04 4.83
N THR A 128 5.80 7.91 4.41
CA THR A 128 4.57 7.36 5.00
C THR A 128 4.92 6.11 5.79
N ILE A 129 4.50 6.04 7.05
CA ILE A 129 4.59 4.83 7.87
C ILE A 129 3.19 4.25 8.03
N CYS A 130 2.98 3.03 7.48
CA CYS A 130 1.72 2.31 7.62
C CYS A 130 1.79 1.40 8.86
N THR A 131 1.06 1.74 9.91
CA THR A 131 1.16 1.10 11.23
C THR A 131 -0.22 0.76 11.82
N ASN A 132 -0.26 -0.22 12.71
CA ASN A 132 -1.43 -0.48 13.55
C ASN A 132 -1.55 0.50 14.73
N GLY A 133 -0.55 1.34 14.96
CA GLY A 133 -0.54 2.39 15.98
C GLY A 133 -0.14 1.95 17.39
N LEU A 134 -0.12 0.65 17.71
CA LEU A 134 0.02 0.16 19.08
C LEU A 134 1.37 0.45 19.74
N LEU A 135 2.38 0.75 18.94
CA LEU A 135 3.76 1.00 19.40
C LEU A 135 4.19 2.47 19.23
N THR A 136 3.33 3.33 18.68
CA THR A 136 3.66 4.71 18.33
C THR A 136 4.13 5.53 19.54
N GLU A 137 3.48 5.37 20.69
CA GLU A 137 3.83 6.08 21.94
C GLU A 137 5.30 5.84 22.32
N LYS A 138 5.81 4.63 22.13
CA LYS A 138 7.21 4.27 22.43
C LYS A 138 8.22 5.12 21.66
N PHE A 139 7.85 5.62 20.49
CA PHE A 139 8.73 6.34 19.57
C PHE A 139 8.30 7.79 19.35
N ILE A 140 7.40 8.32 20.21
CA ILE A 140 6.72 9.61 19.95
C ILE A 140 7.70 10.77 19.81
N ASP A 141 8.76 10.83 20.61
CA ASP A 141 9.74 11.89 20.55
C ASP A 141 10.48 11.91 19.21
N SER A 142 11.02 10.77 18.77
CA SER A 142 11.68 10.64 17.46
C SER A 142 10.71 10.86 16.29
N ILE A 143 9.45 10.44 16.42
CA ILE A 143 8.37 10.71 15.45
C ILE A 143 8.10 12.20 15.34
N ASN A 144 8.05 12.93 16.44
CA ASN A 144 7.87 14.37 16.45
C ASN A 144 9.02 15.09 15.72
N GLU A 145 10.27 14.64 15.90
CA GLU A 145 11.46 15.23 15.26
C GLU A 145 11.43 15.14 13.73
N ILE A 146 10.89 14.05 13.16
CA ILE A 146 10.79 13.84 11.71
C ILE A 146 9.43 14.23 11.12
N SER A 147 8.49 14.70 11.96
CA SER A 147 7.07 14.81 11.61
C SER A 147 6.77 15.74 10.43
N GLU A 148 7.60 16.74 10.15
CA GLU A 148 7.34 17.72 9.07
C GLU A 148 7.19 17.08 7.69
N ASN A 149 7.85 15.94 7.45
CA ASN A 149 7.78 15.17 6.20
C ASN A 149 7.09 13.81 6.38
N LEU A 150 6.43 13.59 7.53
CA LEU A 150 5.85 12.31 7.90
C LEU A 150 4.33 12.28 7.69
N GLU A 151 3.86 11.16 7.18
CA GLU A 151 2.47 10.74 7.28
C GLU A 151 2.39 9.43 8.07
N LEU A 152 1.66 9.44 9.18
CA LEU A 152 1.29 8.19 9.87
C LEU A 152 -0.05 7.71 9.31
N LEU A 153 -0.01 6.59 8.60
CA LEU A 153 -1.19 5.92 8.06
C LEU A 153 -1.61 4.82 9.06
N ILE A 154 -2.53 5.17 9.94
CA ILE A 154 -2.94 4.35 11.08
C ILE A 154 -4.11 3.46 10.67
N ALA A 155 -3.99 2.18 10.95
CA ALA A 155 -5.00 1.19 10.57
C ALA A 155 -6.14 1.12 11.59
N LEU A 156 -7.38 1.46 11.16
CA LEU A 156 -8.58 1.46 12.00
C LEU A 156 -9.80 0.99 11.19
N GLU A 157 -10.42 -0.14 11.60
CA GLU A 157 -11.39 -0.88 10.78
C GLU A 157 -12.87 -0.60 11.10
N GLY A 158 -13.17 0.19 12.11
CA GLY A 158 -14.55 0.42 12.55
C GLY A 158 -14.59 0.96 13.98
N PHE A 159 -15.77 0.94 14.59
CA PHE A 159 -15.93 1.17 16.01
C PHE A 159 -15.40 -0.02 16.84
N GLU A 160 -15.30 0.14 18.15
CA GLU A 160 -14.56 -0.76 19.05
C GLU A 160 -14.87 -2.24 18.83
N ALA A 161 -16.14 -2.62 18.83
CA ALA A 161 -16.55 -4.02 18.74
C ALA A 161 -16.06 -4.68 17.42
N ASP A 162 -16.23 -3.97 16.30
CA ASP A 162 -15.89 -4.50 14.98
C ASP A 162 -14.40 -4.38 14.69
N HIS A 163 -13.76 -3.32 15.13
CA HIS A 163 -12.31 -3.21 15.04
C HIS A 163 -11.62 -4.34 15.80
N ASP A 164 -12.02 -4.56 17.05
CA ASP A 164 -11.44 -5.60 17.91
C ASP A 164 -11.74 -7.01 17.38
N LEU A 165 -12.91 -7.21 16.77
CA LEU A 165 -13.26 -8.46 16.09
C LEU A 165 -12.31 -8.80 14.94
N ILE A 166 -11.87 -7.79 14.19
CA ILE A 166 -10.98 -7.93 13.02
C ILE A 166 -9.50 -8.00 13.43
N ARG A 167 -9.07 -7.12 14.34
CA ARG A 167 -7.65 -6.92 14.65
C ARG A 167 -7.19 -7.56 15.95
N GLY A 168 -8.07 -7.70 16.92
CA GLY A 168 -7.78 -8.27 18.23
C GLY A 168 -8.30 -7.40 19.37
N LYS A 169 -8.74 -8.05 20.43
CA LYS A 169 -9.36 -7.42 21.60
C LYS A 169 -8.46 -6.34 22.21
N GLY A 170 -9.02 -5.15 22.42
CA GLY A 170 -8.36 -4.00 23.04
C GLY A 170 -7.47 -3.20 22.07
N SER A 171 -7.37 -3.60 20.80
CA SER A 171 -6.59 -2.86 19.81
C SER A 171 -7.23 -1.51 19.45
N PHE A 172 -8.57 -1.43 19.40
CA PHE A 172 -9.27 -0.17 19.17
C PHE A 172 -8.87 0.89 20.16
N LYS A 173 -8.98 0.59 21.46
CA LYS A 173 -8.67 1.54 22.52
C LYS A 173 -7.24 2.08 22.38
N LYS A 174 -6.26 1.19 22.18
CA LYS A 174 -4.85 1.59 21.99
C LYS A 174 -4.61 2.42 20.74
N THR A 175 -5.26 2.08 19.64
CA THR A 175 -5.16 2.85 18.38
C THR A 175 -5.77 4.24 18.56
N MET A 176 -6.90 4.35 19.27
CA MET A 176 -7.52 5.65 19.57
C MET A 176 -6.66 6.50 20.51
N GLU A 177 -6.06 5.90 21.55
CA GLU A 177 -5.09 6.56 22.44
C GLU A 177 -3.89 7.11 21.63
N THR A 178 -3.41 6.38 20.64
CA THR A 178 -2.36 6.86 19.73
C THR A 178 -2.80 8.07 18.91
N ILE A 179 -4.01 8.03 18.34
CA ILE A 179 -4.55 9.16 17.57
C ILE A 179 -4.70 10.39 18.48
N ASP A 180 -5.22 10.21 19.69
CA ASP A 180 -5.38 11.30 20.68
C ASP A 180 -4.03 11.89 21.05
N LEU A 181 -3.02 11.07 21.31
CA LEU A 181 -1.65 11.51 21.59
C LEU A 181 -1.07 12.35 20.44
N LEU A 182 -1.22 11.90 19.20
CA LEU A 182 -0.71 12.63 18.03
C LEU A 182 -1.43 13.97 17.83
N LEU A 183 -2.75 14.03 18.08
CA LEU A 183 -3.51 15.27 18.03
C LEU A 183 -3.08 16.23 19.13
N GLU A 184 -2.87 15.74 20.35
CA GLU A 184 -2.31 16.54 21.46
C GLU A 184 -0.91 17.09 21.13
N MET A 185 -0.02 16.25 20.54
CA MET A 185 1.30 16.69 20.09
C MET A 185 1.18 17.75 18.98
N ARG A 186 0.19 17.64 18.10
CA ARG A 186 -0.10 18.63 17.06
C ARG A 186 -0.55 19.96 17.68
N GLU A 187 -1.44 19.95 18.65
CA GLU A 187 -1.88 21.17 19.38
C GLU A 187 -0.72 21.87 20.08
N LYS A 188 0.22 21.10 20.62
CA LYS A 188 1.46 21.62 21.22
C LYS A 188 2.49 22.10 20.20
N GLY A 189 2.24 21.95 18.90
CA GLY A 189 3.16 22.29 17.80
C GLY A 189 4.37 21.37 17.67
N LEU A 190 4.37 20.22 18.34
CA LEU A 190 5.44 19.21 18.30
C LEU A 190 5.29 18.27 17.10
N PHE A 191 4.07 17.82 16.80
CA PHE A 191 3.78 17.00 15.62
C PHE A 191 3.24 17.88 14.47
N LYS A 192 3.96 17.92 13.34
CA LYS A 192 3.62 18.73 12.16
C LYS A 192 3.16 17.88 10.97
N GLY A 193 3.18 16.58 11.14
CA GLY A 193 2.87 15.60 10.09
C GLY A 193 1.38 15.38 9.87
N ARG A 194 1.08 14.45 8.96
CA ARG A 194 -0.30 14.05 8.70
C ARG A 194 -0.69 12.82 9.52
N ILE A 195 -1.89 12.89 10.09
CA ILE A 195 -2.55 11.79 10.79
C ILE A 195 -3.62 11.25 9.83
N SER A 196 -3.35 10.10 9.24
CA SER A 196 -4.22 9.48 8.25
C SER A 196 -4.74 8.14 8.76
N VAL A 197 -5.97 7.78 8.40
CA VAL A 197 -6.58 6.49 8.74
C VAL A 197 -6.65 5.62 7.48
N HIS A 198 -6.21 4.37 7.61
CA HIS A 198 -6.43 3.32 6.64
C HIS A 198 -7.48 2.35 7.18
N SER A 199 -8.63 2.30 6.53
CA SER A 199 -9.71 1.41 6.92
C SER A 199 -10.07 0.46 5.78
N VAL A 200 -9.98 -0.84 6.03
CA VAL A 200 -10.45 -1.85 5.08
C VAL A 200 -11.95 -2.03 5.24
N ILE A 201 -12.68 -1.84 4.15
CA ILE A 201 -14.11 -2.14 4.11
C ILE A 201 -14.30 -3.64 4.35
N ASN A 202 -15.14 -3.99 5.30
CA ASN A 202 -15.33 -5.37 5.74
C ASN A 202 -16.80 -5.65 6.05
N ASN A 203 -17.16 -6.91 6.23
CA ASN A 203 -18.56 -7.35 6.43
C ASN A 203 -19.24 -6.74 7.67
N ALA A 204 -18.50 -6.16 8.62
CA ALA A 204 -19.04 -5.53 9.80
C ALA A 204 -19.23 -4.01 9.60
N ASN A 205 -18.18 -3.28 9.11
CA ASN A 205 -18.22 -1.83 9.02
C ASN A 205 -19.05 -1.27 7.85
N ILE A 206 -19.40 -2.11 6.88
CA ILE A 206 -20.22 -1.73 5.71
C ILE A 206 -21.50 -0.98 6.09
N TYR A 207 -22.12 -1.31 7.21
CA TYR A 207 -23.41 -0.74 7.58
C TYR A 207 -23.36 0.68 8.13
N TYR A 208 -22.17 1.18 8.49
CA TYR A 208 -21.99 2.48 9.13
C TYR A 208 -20.72 3.22 8.64
N LEU A 209 -20.31 3.00 7.40
CA LEU A 209 -19.14 3.70 6.82
C LEU A 209 -19.29 5.21 6.86
N TYR A 210 -20.52 5.71 6.66
CA TYR A 210 -20.81 7.14 6.75
C TYR A 210 -20.57 7.67 8.17
N ASP A 211 -21.13 7.02 9.18
CA ASP A 211 -21.01 7.45 10.58
C ASP A 211 -19.56 7.32 11.06
N LEU A 212 -18.85 6.30 10.58
CA LEU A 212 -17.43 6.13 10.84
C LEU A 212 -16.62 7.29 10.23
N MET A 213 -16.93 7.68 9.00
CA MET A 213 -16.28 8.82 8.35
C MET A 213 -16.59 10.14 9.07
N GLU A 214 -17.84 10.35 9.54
CA GLU A 214 -18.18 11.51 10.37
C GLU A 214 -17.35 11.56 11.67
N SER A 215 -17.14 10.40 12.31
CA SER A 215 -16.32 10.32 13.52
C SER A 215 -14.86 10.69 13.26
N PHE A 216 -14.30 10.29 12.12
CA PHE A 216 -12.93 10.65 11.73
C PHE A 216 -12.80 12.15 11.43
N GLU A 217 -13.80 12.72 10.73
CA GLU A 217 -13.83 14.16 10.45
C GLU A 217 -13.94 14.97 11.75
N ALA A 218 -14.84 14.59 12.65
CA ALA A 218 -15.01 15.25 13.96
C ALA A 218 -13.73 15.13 14.82
N LYS A 219 -12.96 14.08 14.68
CA LYS A 219 -11.69 13.86 15.36
C LYS A 219 -10.54 14.71 14.80
N GLY A 220 -10.66 15.23 13.59
CA GLY A 220 -9.61 16.03 12.95
C GLY A 220 -8.55 15.21 12.20
N ILE A 221 -8.94 14.04 11.69
CA ILE A 221 -8.11 13.22 10.81
C ILE A 221 -7.91 13.92 9.47
N ASP A 222 -6.68 13.91 8.93
CA ASP A 222 -6.33 14.63 7.70
C ASP A 222 -6.77 13.88 6.43
N LEU A 223 -6.64 12.55 6.44
CA LEU A 223 -7.00 11.69 5.31
C LEU A 223 -7.60 10.38 5.82
N VAL A 224 -8.68 9.98 5.21
CA VAL A 224 -9.21 8.61 5.35
C VAL A 224 -9.08 7.87 4.01
N LEU A 225 -8.38 6.75 4.05
CA LEU A 225 -8.21 5.84 2.94
C LEU A 225 -9.12 4.63 3.17
N LEU A 226 -10.29 4.61 2.54
CA LEU A 226 -11.19 3.46 2.54
C LEU A 226 -10.77 2.48 1.45
N THR A 227 -10.30 1.31 1.87
CA THR A 227 -9.76 0.30 0.98
C THR A 227 -10.76 -0.85 0.81
N PHE A 228 -11.14 -1.15 -0.44
CA PHE A 228 -11.84 -2.38 -0.76
C PHE A 228 -10.89 -3.57 -0.50
N PRO A 229 -11.36 -4.67 0.11
CA PRO A 229 -10.51 -5.82 0.34
C PRO A 229 -10.00 -6.37 -0.98
N TRP A 230 -8.72 -6.70 -1.02
CA TRP A 230 -8.15 -7.30 -2.20
C TRP A 230 -8.39 -8.81 -2.16
N TYR A 231 -9.39 -9.23 -2.90
CA TYR A 231 -9.78 -10.63 -3.01
C TYR A 231 -9.36 -11.22 -4.37
N ILE A 232 -8.62 -12.32 -4.34
CA ILE A 232 -8.25 -13.11 -5.51
C ILE A 232 -8.96 -14.46 -5.39
N SER A 233 -9.85 -14.77 -6.35
CA SER A 233 -10.56 -16.04 -6.37
C SER A 233 -9.59 -17.22 -6.56
N ASN A 234 -10.03 -18.43 -6.23
CA ASN A 234 -9.21 -19.62 -6.49
C ASN A 234 -8.94 -19.80 -7.98
N GLU A 235 -9.93 -19.53 -8.82
CA GLU A 235 -9.80 -19.59 -10.27
C GLU A 235 -8.73 -18.60 -10.78
N THR A 236 -8.80 -17.34 -10.33
CA THR A 236 -7.79 -16.33 -10.69
C THR A 236 -6.39 -16.71 -10.16
N SER A 237 -6.32 -17.34 -8.98
CA SER A 237 -5.04 -17.81 -8.44
C SER A 237 -4.41 -18.92 -9.29
N VAL A 238 -5.22 -19.87 -9.80
CA VAL A 238 -4.75 -20.94 -10.70
C VAL A 238 -4.32 -20.34 -12.05
N LYS A 239 -5.14 -19.45 -12.65
CA LYS A 239 -4.74 -18.71 -13.86
C LYS A 239 -3.42 -17.95 -13.66
N MET A 240 -3.15 -17.48 -12.43
CA MET A 240 -1.89 -16.80 -12.11
C MET A 240 -0.70 -17.78 -12.05
N ASP A 241 -0.90 -19.00 -11.52
CA ASP A 241 0.12 -20.06 -11.55
C ASP A 241 0.52 -20.40 -13.00
N ASP A 242 -0.48 -20.65 -13.87
CA ASP A 242 -0.26 -20.94 -15.29
C ASP A 242 0.46 -19.78 -15.99
N TYR A 243 -0.05 -18.55 -15.79
CA TYR A 243 0.55 -17.36 -16.41
C TYR A 243 2.01 -17.15 -15.95
N PHE A 244 2.30 -17.34 -14.66
CA PHE A 244 3.66 -17.19 -14.16
C PHE A 244 4.58 -18.25 -14.72
N SER A 245 4.16 -19.50 -14.78
CA SER A 245 4.93 -20.59 -15.39
C SER A 245 5.21 -20.33 -16.86
N ASP A 246 4.23 -19.86 -17.63
CA ASP A 246 4.40 -19.60 -19.06
C ASP A 246 5.32 -18.42 -19.38
N HIS A 247 5.33 -17.38 -18.53
CA HIS A 247 5.98 -16.11 -18.83
C HIS A 247 7.18 -15.78 -17.94
N PHE A 248 7.25 -16.35 -16.72
CA PHE A 248 8.23 -15.98 -15.68
C PHE A 248 9.00 -17.16 -15.08
N ASP A 249 8.92 -18.38 -15.65
CA ASP A 249 9.70 -19.53 -15.21
C ASP A 249 11.22 -19.25 -15.24
N TRP A 250 11.67 -18.41 -16.18
CA TRP A 250 13.04 -17.93 -16.29
C TRP A 250 13.49 -17.09 -15.06
N LEU A 251 12.56 -16.46 -14.34
CA LEU A 251 12.86 -15.67 -13.14
C LEU A 251 13.05 -16.58 -11.93
N ARG A 252 12.12 -17.50 -11.76
CA ARG A 252 12.19 -18.63 -10.84
C ARG A 252 11.12 -19.66 -11.22
N PRO A 253 11.42 -20.95 -11.21
CA PRO A 253 10.38 -21.96 -11.32
C PRO A 253 9.46 -21.93 -10.12
N LEU A 254 8.17 -22.19 -10.30
CA LEU A 254 7.24 -22.38 -9.19
C LEU A 254 7.52 -23.73 -8.52
N ASP A 255 7.52 -23.72 -7.20
CA ASP A 255 7.63 -24.94 -6.40
C ASP A 255 6.24 -25.55 -6.22
N GLU A 256 6.02 -26.76 -6.72
CA GLU A 256 4.75 -27.48 -6.60
C GLU A 256 4.36 -27.78 -5.16
N HIS A 257 5.32 -27.76 -4.22
CA HIS A 257 5.10 -27.99 -2.80
C HIS A 257 4.89 -26.69 -2.00
N GLN A 258 5.15 -25.54 -2.61
CA GLN A 258 5.02 -24.24 -1.98
C GLN A 258 3.88 -23.43 -2.58
N ARG A 259 2.93 -23.01 -1.74
CA ARG A 259 1.81 -22.17 -2.16
C ARG A 259 2.27 -20.76 -2.47
N ASN A 260 2.04 -20.31 -3.70
CA ASN A 260 2.41 -18.97 -4.14
C ASN A 260 1.63 -17.87 -3.41
N SER A 261 2.24 -16.69 -3.25
CA SER A 261 1.69 -15.61 -2.41
C SER A 261 0.32 -15.10 -2.86
N TRP A 262 -0.02 -15.15 -4.15
CA TRP A 262 -1.35 -14.75 -4.65
C TRP A 262 -2.50 -15.64 -4.19
N HIS A 263 -2.23 -16.84 -3.68
CA HIS A 263 -3.23 -17.69 -3.06
C HIS A 263 -3.62 -17.25 -1.64
N ALA A 264 -2.95 -16.25 -1.06
CA ALA A 264 -3.22 -15.77 0.30
C ALA A 264 -4.33 -14.72 0.41
N PHE A 265 -4.77 -14.14 -0.71
CA PHE A 265 -5.73 -13.03 -0.74
C PHE A 265 -7.17 -13.54 -0.74
N LYS A 266 -7.62 -14.09 0.38
CA LYS A 266 -8.92 -14.81 0.48
C LYS A 266 -10.00 -14.08 1.28
N TYR A 267 -9.69 -12.92 1.87
CA TYR A 267 -10.70 -12.11 2.53
C TYR A 267 -11.59 -11.40 1.50
N LYS A 268 -12.90 -11.59 1.59
CA LYS A 268 -13.90 -11.03 0.66
C LYS A 268 -15.09 -10.42 1.39
N ILE A 269 -15.81 -9.57 0.69
CA ILE A 269 -17.13 -9.10 1.10
C ILE A 269 -18.17 -10.13 0.64
N ASP A 270 -19.04 -10.53 1.55
CA ASP A 270 -20.15 -11.44 1.22
C ASP A 270 -21.19 -10.69 0.38
N THR A 271 -21.76 -11.38 -0.61
CA THR A 271 -22.71 -10.79 -1.56
C THR A 271 -23.95 -10.17 -0.92
N LYS A 272 -24.38 -10.71 0.25
CA LYS A 272 -25.51 -10.15 1.02
C LYS A 272 -25.28 -8.72 1.55
N HIS A 273 -24.01 -8.27 1.59
CA HIS A 273 -23.63 -6.94 2.08
C HIS A 273 -23.43 -5.93 0.94
N LEU A 274 -23.65 -6.32 -0.32
CA LEU A 274 -23.41 -5.43 -1.47
C LEU A 274 -24.36 -4.24 -1.51
N ASP A 275 -25.67 -4.47 -1.32
CA ASP A 275 -26.66 -3.39 -1.32
C ASP A 275 -26.41 -2.38 -0.18
N PRO A 276 -26.20 -2.79 1.09
CA PRO A 276 -25.77 -1.89 2.15
C PRO A 276 -24.46 -1.15 1.83
N LEU A 277 -23.47 -1.81 1.23
CA LEU A 277 -22.23 -1.15 0.81
C LEU A 277 -22.52 -0.02 -0.20
N MET A 278 -23.30 -0.29 -1.22
CA MET A 278 -23.62 0.68 -2.26
C MET A 278 -24.41 1.86 -1.69
N GLU A 279 -25.33 1.61 -0.75
CA GLU A 279 -26.08 2.66 -0.04
C GLU A 279 -25.13 3.59 0.75
N GLN A 280 -24.22 3.03 1.55
CA GLN A 280 -23.26 3.81 2.32
C GLN A 280 -22.33 4.63 1.42
N LEU A 281 -21.82 4.05 0.33
CA LEU A 281 -20.97 4.75 -0.62
C LEU A 281 -21.72 5.91 -1.30
N ASN A 282 -22.99 5.73 -1.66
CA ASN A 282 -23.83 6.81 -2.19
C ASN A 282 -23.98 7.94 -1.19
N LYS A 283 -24.38 7.62 0.05
CA LYS A 283 -24.53 8.59 1.13
C LYS A 283 -23.24 9.39 1.36
N MET A 284 -22.07 8.72 1.34
CA MET A 284 -20.78 9.39 1.48
C MET A 284 -20.43 10.30 0.30
N ASN A 285 -20.81 9.94 -0.93
CA ASN A 285 -20.52 10.72 -2.14
C ASN A 285 -21.44 11.94 -2.32
N GLU A 286 -22.59 11.97 -1.66
CA GLU A 286 -23.49 13.13 -1.66
C GLU A 286 -22.96 14.29 -0.82
N ARG A 287 -22.16 14.00 0.22
CA ARG A 287 -21.57 14.99 1.10
C ARG A 287 -20.23 15.52 0.60
N ILE A 288 -19.94 16.79 0.90
CA ILE A 288 -18.60 17.37 0.79
C ILE A 288 -17.93 17.30 2.17
N TRP A 289 -16.83 16.53 2.24
CA TRP A 289 -16.08 16.30 3.46
C TRP A 289 -14.99 17.35 3.66
N GLU A 290 -14.74 17.76 4.89
CA GLU A 290 -13.56 18.59 5.25
C GLU A 290 -12.31 17.71 5.36
N THR A 291 -12.44 16.50 5.92
CA THR A 291 -11.39 15.46 5.90
C THR A 291 -11.26 14.87 4.51
N ARG A 292 -10.02 14.73 4.01
CA ARG A 292 -9.78 14.11 2.71
C ARG A 292 -10.21 12.65 2.72
N LEU A 293 -11.18 12.29 1.88
CA LEU A 293 -11.61 10.91 1.69
C LEU A 293 -11.13 10.37 0.35
N ARG A 294 -10.58 9.16 0.36
CA ARG A 294 -10.18 8.43 -0.86
C ARG A 294 -10.63 6.98 -0.80
N TYR A 295 -11.17 6.47 -1.91
CA TYR A 295 -11.36 5.04 -2.10
C TYR A 295 -10.14 4.40 -2.74
N GLN A 296 -9.80 3.18 -2.31
CA GLN A 296 -8.69 2.42 -2.86
C GLN A 296 -9.12 0.97 -3.15
N PRO A 297 -9.10 0.54 -4.41
CA PRO A 297 -8.88 1.37 -5.60
C PRO A 297 -10.05 2.32 -5.89
N GLY A 298 -9.79 3.34 -6.72
CA GLY A 298 -10.82 4.27 -7.21
C GLY A 298 -11.64 3.64 -8.32
N LEU A 299 -12.59 2.80 -7.95
CA LEU A 299 -13.47 2.07 -8.88
C LEU A 299 -14.68 2.92 -9.31
N GLU A 300 -15.21 2.64 -10.50
CA GLU A 300 -16.55 3.10 -10.86
C GLU A 300 -17.61 2.23 -10.16
N PHE A 301 -18.82 2.76 -10.05
CA PHE A 301 -19.88 2.16 -9.23
C PHE A 301 -20.25 0.73 -9.69
N ASP A 302 -20.24 0.50 -10.98
CA ASP A 302 -20.52 -0.80 -11.60
C ASP A 302 -19.35 -1.82 -11.50
N GLU A 303 -18.14 -1.34 -11.20
CA GLU A 303 -16.96 -2.20 -11.01
C GLU A 303 -16.83 -2.77 -9.61
N ILE A 304 -17.43 -2.09 -8.60
CA ILE A 304 -17.25 -2.45 -7.19
C ILE A 304 -17.69 -3.88 -6.93
N LYS A 305 -18.87 -4.28 -7.43
CA LYS A 305 -19.39 -5.61 -7.25
C LYS A 305 -18.39 -6.67 -7.71
N ALA A 306 -17.97 -6.61 -8.97
CA ALA A 306 -17.02 -7.57 -9.54
C ALA A 306 -15.67 -7.56 -8.82
N PHE A 307 -15.21 -6.38 -8.37
CA PHE A 307 -13.96 -6.27 -7.62
C PHE A 307 -14.03 -7.02 -6.29
N VAL A 308 -15.08 -6.80 -5.48
CA VAL A 308 -15.18 -7.36 -4.12
C VAL A 308 -15.62 -8.82 -4.09
N THR A 309 -16.36 -9.30 -5.11
CA THR A 309 -16.76 -10.71 -5.24
C THR A 309 -15.71 -11.58 -5.92
N GLY A 310 -14.71 -10.98 -6.56
CA GLY A 310 -13.66 -11.71 -7.27
C GLY A 310 -14.04 -12.13 -8.68
N ASP A 311 -15.14 -11.61 -9.22
CA ASP A 311 -15.56 -11.86 -10.62
C ASP A 311 -14.53 -11.27 -11.59
N GLU A 312 -14.49 -11.80 -12.80
CA GLU A 312 -13.62 -11.25 -13.84
C GLU A 312 -13.95 -9.78 -14.12
N MET A 313 -12.91 -8.96 -14.11
CA MET A 313 -13.00 -7.55 -14.49
C MET A 313 -12.15 -7.31 -15.72
N THR A 314 -12.73 -6.69 -16.74
CA THR A 314 -11.90 -6.00 -17.71
C THR A 314 -11.31 -4.78 -17.00
N SER A 315 -10.00 -4.71 -16.92
CA SER A 315 -9.31 -3.50 -16.45
C SER A 315 -9.54 -2.38 -17.45
N ARG A 316 -10.67 -1.67 -17.32
CA ARG A 316 -11.25 -0.74 -18.33
C ARG A 316 -10.26 0.25 -18.94
N CYS A 317 -9.15 0.51 -18.28
CA CYS A 317 -8.26 1.58 -18.69
C CYS A 317 -6.77 1.30 -18.47
N ALA A 318 -6.39 0.24 -17.77
CA ALA A 318 -4.99 -0.08 -17.54
C ALA A 318 -4.61 -1.28 -18.40
N THR A 319 -3.83 -1.02 -19.42
CA THR A 319 -3.21 -2.05 -20.26
C THR A 319 -1.81 -2.41 -19.79
N ASP A 320 -1.30 -1.65 -18.83
CA ASP A 320 0.06 -1.74 -18.34
C ASP A 320 0.20 -1.28 -16.87
N CYS A 321 1.31 -1.61 -16.22
CA CYS A 321 1.59 -1.26 -14.84
C CYS A 321 2.57 -0.09 -14.72
N LEU A 322 2.10 1.08 -14.26
CA LEU A 322 2.96 2.26 -14.04
C LEU A 322 3.97 2.04 -12.89
N ALA A 323 3.66 1.18 -11.93
CA ALA A 323 4.57 0.89 -10.82
C ALA A 323 5.92 0.36 -11.31
N LEU A 324 5.92 -0.45 -12.37
CA LEU A 324 7.15 -0.98 -12.99
C LEU A 324 8.10 0.10 -13.51
N ALA A 325 7.58 1.30 -13.83
CA ALA A 325 8.36 2.42 -14.35
C ALA A 325 8.86 3.39 -13.27
N THR A 326 8.24 3.39 -12.07
CA THR A 326 8.44 4.46 -11.09
C THR A 326 8.68 3.99 -9.67
N ARG A 327 8.55 2.68 -9.40
CA ARG A 327 8.50 2.16 -8.03
C ARG A 327 9.35 0.91 -7.88
N ILE A 328 9.92 0.75 -6.68
CA ILE A 328 10.45 -0.53 -6.17
C ILE A 328 9.78 -0.90 -4.86
N ASP A 329 9.71 -2.21 -4.60
CA ASP A 329 9.28 -2.79 -3.34
C ASP A 329 10.39 -3.71 -2.80
N VAL A 330 10.89 -3.39 -1.60
CA VAL A 330 12.01 -4.10 -0.96
C VAL A 330 11.47 -4.96 0.17
N THR A 331 11.85 -6.22 0.18
CA THR A 331 11.46 -7.21 1.21
C THR A 331 12.52 -7.33 2.31
N PRO A 332 12.20 -7.91 3.50
CA PRO A 332 13.13 -7.95 4.64
C PRO A 332 14.43 -8.69 4.37
N ASN A 333 14.47 -9.62 3.41
CA ASN A 333 15.69 -10.33 2.97
C ASN A 333 16.54 -9.54 1.96
N GLY A 334 16.21 -8.28 1.69
CA GLY A 334 16.94 -7.42 0.76
C GLY A 334 16.54 -7.58 -0.71
N ASN A 335 15.60 -8.45 -1.05
CA ASN A 335 15.15 -8.60 -2.43
C ASN A 335 14.36 -7.37 -2.87
N ILE A 336 14.58 -6.95 -4.12
CA ILE A 336 13.72 -6.01 -4.84
C ILE A 336 12.73 -6.80 -5.66
N SER A 337 11.43 -6.63 -5.38
CA SER A 337 10.35 -7.17 -6.20
C SER A 337 9.82 -6.10 -7.16
N ALA A 338 9.57 -6.51 -8.40
CA ALA A 338 8.90 -5.69 -9.40
C ALA A 338 7.39 -5.53 -9.10
N CYS A 339 6.81 -6.41 -8.28
CA CYS A 339 5.42 -6.33 -7.82
C CYS A 339 5.36 -6.11 -6.31
N LYS A 340 4.57 -5.11 -5.87
CA LYS A 340 4.37 -4.83 -4.43
C LYS A 340 3.88 -6.05 -3.65
N PHE A 341 3.05 -6.88 -4.28
CA PHE A 341 2.27 -7.87 -3.56
C PHE A 341 2.84 -9.28 -3.67
N PHE A 342 3.53 -9.58 -4.76
CA PHE A 342 4.00 -10.92 -5.06
C PHE A 342 5.52 -10.94 -5.06
N SER A 343 6.09 -11.56 -4.03
CA SER A 343 7.55 -11.70 -3.86
C SER A 343 8.19 -12.57 -4.96
N GLU A 344 7.39 -13.34 -5.65
CA GLU A 344 7.81 -14.19 -6.79
C GLU A 344 8.41 -13.38 -7.94
N PHE A 345 8.05 -12.10 -8.06
CA PHE A 345 8.64 -11.16 -9.04
C PHE A 345 9.94 -10.50 -8.55
N SER A 346 10.73 -11.20 -7.75
CA SER A 346 12.03 -10.71 -7.28
C SER A 346 13.04 -10.65 -8.42
N VAL A 347 13.71 -9.50 -8.61
CA VAL A 347 14.61 -9.20 -9.74
C VAL A 347 16.07 -8.97 -9.32
N GLY A 348 16.37 -9.00 -8.04
CA GLY A 348 17.72 -8.84 -7.51
C GLY A 348 17.72 -8.63 -6.01
N ASN A 349 18.91 -8.64 -5.40
CA ASN A 349 19.11 -8.54 -3.96
C ASN A 349 20.10 -7.44 -3.60
N LEU A 350 19.74 -6.56 -2.69
CA LEU A 350 20.56 -5.41 -2.25
C LEU A 350 21.76 -5.79 -1.37
N HIS A 351 21.87 -7.05 -0.93
CA HIS A 351 23.11 -7.56 -0.31
C HIS A 351 24.20 -7.86 -1.36
N GLU A 352 23.81 -8.03 -2.64
CA GLU A 352 24.68 -8.50 -3.72
C GLU A 352 24.91 -7.42 -4.80
N GLN A 353 23.92 -6.55 -5.00
CA GLN A 353 23.86 -5.59 -6.09
C GLN A 353 23.46 -4.21 -5.59
N SER A 354 23.88 -3.14 -6.27
CA SER A 354 23.37 -1.80 -6.02
C SER A 354 21.94 -1.62 -6.56
N LEU A 355 21.20 -0.65 -6.02
CA LEU A 355 19.88 -0.28 -6.54
C LEU A 355 19.94 0.03 -8.05
N THR A 356 20.97 0.76 -8.49
CA THR A 356 21.12 1.16 -9.89
C THR A 356 21.32 -0.06 -10.81
N GLU A 357 22.11 -1.05 -10.40
CA GLU A 357 22.30 -2.28 -11.17
C GLU A 357 20.99 -3.04 -11.28
N ILE A 358 20.25 -3.23 -10.18
CA ILE A 358 18.94 -3.93 -10.19
C ILE A 358 17.91 -3.16 -11.03
N TRP A 359 17.80 -1.85 -10.85
CA TRP A 359 16.82 -1.01 -11.55
C TRP A 359 17.01 -1.02 -13.07
N ASN A 360 18.28 -1.16 -13.52
CA ASN A 360 18.66 -1.21 -14.92
C ASN A 360 18.95 -2.62 -15.44
N SER A 361 18.67 -3.65 -14.64
CA SER A 361 18.94 -5.03 -15.03
C SER A 361 18.07 -5.50 -16.21
N GLU A 362 18.61 -6.42 -16.98
CA GLU A 362 17.88 -7.09 -18.07
C GLU A 362 16.67 -7.87 -17.53
N ALA A 363 16.78 -8.46 -16.34
CA ALA A 363 15.69 -9.16 -15.67
C ALA A 363 14.50 -8.22 -15.41
N TYR A 364 14.77 -7.02 -14.89
CA TYR A 364 13.71 -6.04 -14.65
C TYR A 364 13.10 -5.52 -15.96
N ASP A 365 13.94 -5.26 -16.97
CA ASP A 365 13.46 -4.80 -18.28
C ASP A 365 12.61 -5.87 -18.99
N LYS A 366 12.94 -7.16 -18.82
CA LYS A 366 12.15 -8.27 -19.34
C LYS A 366 10.76 -8.35 -18.66
N ILE A 367 10.67 -8.13 -17.35
CA ILE A 367 9.37 -8.04 -16.66
C ILE A 367 8.56 -6.84 -17.18
N ARG A 368 9.19 -5.67 -17.34
CA ARG A 368 8.54 -4.47 -17.89
C ARG A 368 7.96 -4.75 -19.27
N GLU A 369 8.75 -5.33 -20.15
CA GLU A 369 8.34 -5.68 -21.51
C GLU A 369 7.21 -6.71 -21.52
N THR A 370 7.33 -7.79 -20.75
CA THR A 370 6.32 -8.84 -20.69
C THR A 370 4.97 -8.29 -20.25
N ILE A 371 4.93 -7.50 -19.17
CA ILE A 371 3.66 -6.97 -18.64
C ILE A 371 3.12 -5.82 -19.48
N ASN A 372 3.97 -4.92 -19.99
CA ASN A 372 3.52 -3.73 -20.70
C ASN A 372 3.18 -4.00 -22.18
N SER A 373 3.75 -5.03 -22.80
CA SER A 373 3.48 -5.42 -24.20
C SER A 373 2.62 -6.67 -24.29
N GLY A 374 2.85 -7.65 -23.40
CA GLY A 374 2.14 -8.94 -23.39
C GLY A 374 0.80 -8.88 -22.64
N GLY A 375 0.57 -7.85 -21.85
CA GLY A 375 -0.63 -7.67 -21.05
C GLY A 375 -0.43 -7.94 -19.55
N LEU A 376 -1.38 -7.43 -18.80
CA LEU A 376 -1.41 -7.57 -17.33
C LEU A 376 -1.64 -9.02 -16.90
N THR A 377 -1.06 -9.40 -15.75
CA THR A 377 -1.31 -10.72 -15.16
C THR A 377 -2.78 -10.88 -14.73
N PRO A 378 -3.30 -12.11 -14.62
CA PRO A 378 -4.69 -12.36 -14.20
C PRO A 378 -5.08 -11.67 -12.88
N ALA A 379 -4.14 -11.53 -11.94
CA ALA A 379 -4.37 -10.88 -10.65
C ALA A 379 -4.34 -9.34 -10.70
N CYS A 380 -3.79 -8.73 -11.76
CA CYS A 380 -3.66 -7.27 -11.87
C CYS A 380 -5.00 -6.54 -11.87
N SER A 381 -6.08 -7.13 -12.41
CA SER A 381 -7.43 -6.55 -12.39
C SER A 381 -7.97 -6.33 -10.97
N LYS A 382 -7.42 -7.02 -9.97
CA LYS A 382 -7.74 -6.88 -8.55
C LYS A 382 -6.74 -6.01 -7.79
N CYS A 383 -5.71 -5.49 -8.44
CA CYS A 383 -4.63 -4.77 -7.80
C CYS A 383 -4.99 -3.33 -7.47
N ASN A 384 -4.96 -2.97 -6.21
CA ASN A 384 -5.20 -1.59 -5.79
C ASN A 384 -4.08 -0.61 -6.21
N VAL A 385 -2.87 -1.10 -6.48
CA VAL A 385 -1.77 -0.26 -7.00
C VAL A 385 -1.97 0.10 -8.46
N LEU A 386 -2.56 -0.79 -9.26
CA LEU A 386 -2.87 -0.52 -10.67
C LEU A 386 -3.75 0.72 -10.82
N TYR A 387 -4.66 0.93 -9.89
CA TYR A 387 -5.64 2.03 -9.92
C TYR A 387 -5.27 3.22 -9.02
N LEU A 388 -4.13 3.18 -8.30
CA LEU A 388 -3.69 4.27 -7.42
C LEU A 388 -3.44 5.60 -8.14
N HIS A 389 -3.04 5.52 -9.40
CA HIS A 389 -2.69 6.68 -10.20
C HIS A 389 -3.85 7.20 -11.06
N GLY A 390 -5.06 6.72 -10.83
CA GLY A 390 -6.27 7.26 -11.45
C GLY A 390 -6.27 7.20 -12.97
N VAL A 391 -5.69 6.15 -13.56
CA VAL A 391 -5.60 5.98 -15.03
C VAL A 391 -6.99 6.00 -15.67
N SER A 392 -8.02 5.55 -14.96
CA SER A 392 -9.42 5.73 -15.39
C SER A 392 -9.85 7.19 -15.50
N SER A 393 -9.30 8.07 -14.64
CA SER A 393 -9.65 9.50 -14.64
C SER A 393 -8.83 10.32 -15.63
N LEU A 394 -7.63 9.87 -16.01
CA LEU A 394 -6.75 10.61 -16.92
C LEU A 394 -7.07 10.40 -18.41
N LYS A 395 -7.87 9.41 -18.77
CA LYS A 395 -8.35 9.25 -20.15
C LYS A 395 -9.43 10.28 -20.54
N HIS A 396 -9.90 11.07 -19.58
CA HIS A 396 -10.89 12.14 -19.78
C HIS A 396 -10.29 13.54 -19.64
N ILE A 397 -8.97 13.66 -19.50
CA ILE A 397 -8.20 14.89 -19.62
C ILE A 397 -7.35 14.83 -20.90
#